data_bb9e3b0ea4cff29d1f68081d53445332
#
_entry.id   bb9e3b0ea4cff29d1f68081d53445332
#
_cell.length_a   1.000
_cell.length_b   1.000
_cell.length_c   1.000
_cell.angle_alpha   90.00
_cell.angle_beta   90.00
_cell.angle_gamma   90.00
#
_symmetry.space_group_name_H-M   'P 1'
#
loop_
_entity.id
_entity.type
_entity.pdbx_description
1 polymer ?
#
loop_
_entity_poly.entity_id
_entity_poly.type
_entity_poly.pdbx_seq_one_letter_code
_entity_poly.pdbx_strand_id
1 'polypeptide(L)'
;MERRLAVILAADAVGYSHLMEADEERTHHALRACHSAIAGLVAKHSGRIFGAAGDAVMAEFASPVEAVRAAVEIQNDLADRPLDLPEGRQMLFRIGINLGDVIVDGNLLYGDGVNLAARLEALADPGGICISANVHEHVEQKLPLEFSDIGHHTVKNIAKPVHVYRVNVQKTDQNLLSVTSVETFATHWLAPRLAMFQLAHPAITVRLDAMGRVVDLAREGFDVGVRSGRGAWPGLKAHMLMPIEFTPFCSPQLLARVGNLASPADLVRLPLLDDREGWWREWFTLAGIADVKLTHYPSVQFITQAMLGQAVAAGQGVALLVPKLFAPDIAAGRMIQLFDLVCRSGSSYWLVYPERYENSAKIRAFKEWILEQV
;
A
#
# COMPACT_ATOMS: atom_id res chain seq x y z
N MET A 1 22.90 40.06 -6.95
CA MET A 1 21.61 39.37 -6.69
C MET A 1 21.25 38.58 -7.94
N GLU A 2 21.21 37.28 -7.80
CA GLU A 2 20.84 36.37 -8.89
C GLU A 2 19.31 36.13 -8.86
N ARG A 3 18.64 36.14 -10.03
CA ARG A 3 17.25 35.80 -10.16
C ARG A 3 17.11 34.49 -10.93
N ARG A 4 16.23 33.64 -10.49
CA ARG A 4 15.92 32.39 -11.18
C ARG A 4 14.49 31.92 -10.94
N LEU A 5 13.98 31.08 -11.82
CA LEU A 5 12.72 30.41 -11.63
C LEU A 5 12.91 29.25 -10.64
N ALA A 6 12.03 29.14 -9.65
CA ALA A 6 12.04 28.05 -8.68
C ALA A 6 10.61 27.67 -8.28
N VAL A 7 10.44 26.42 -7.86
CA VAL A 7 9.20 25.97 -7.23
C VAL A 7 9.38 26.12 -5.72
N ILE A 8 8.49 26.87 -5.11
CA ILE A 8 8.50 27.13 -3.65
C ILE A 8 7.32 26.38 -3.02
N LEU A 9 7.63 25.64 -1.97
CA LEU A 9 6.68 25.02 -1.06
C LEU A 9 6.74 25.77 0.26
N ALA A 10 5.60 26.26 0.71
CA ALA A 10 5.37 26.83 2.04
C ALA A 10 4.50 25.87 2.83
N ALA A 11 4.87 25.56 4.07
CA ALA A 11 4.06 24.74 4.98
C ALA A 11 4.00 25.44 6.35
N ASP A 12 2.83 25.41 7.02
CA ASP A 12 2.59 26.05 8.31
C ASP A 12 1.63 25.21 9.14
N ALA A 13 1.88 25.16 10.48
CA ALA A 13 1.05 24.38 11.38
C ALA A 13 -0.23 25.13 11.78
N VAL A 14 -1.37 24.46 11.65
CA VAL A 14 -2.67 25.04 11.95
C VAL A 14 -2.88 25.19 13.47
N GLY A 15 -3.16 26.41 13.91
CA GLY A 15 -3.52 26.67 15.30
C GLY A 15 -2.38 26.42 16.29
N TYR A 16 -1.13 26.53 15.87
CA TYR A 16 0.05 26.27 16.69
C TYR A 16 0.04 27.03 18.02
N SER A 17 -0.33 28.32 18.02
CA SER A 17 -0.43 29.13 19.24
C SER A 17 -1.38 28.54 20.28
N HIS A 18 -2.54 28.02 19.87
CA HIS A 18 -3.49 27.36 20.76
C HIS A 18 -2.99 26.02 21.30
N LEU A 19 -2.19 25.30 20.51
CA LEU A 19 -1.55 24.08 20.99
C LEU A 19 -0.49 24.41 22.05
N MET A 20 0.32 25.46 21.82
CA MET A 20 1.33 25.95 22.75
C MET A 20 0.72 26.43 24.08
N GLU A 21 -0.42 27.16 24.06
CA GLU A 21 -1.14 27.57 25.24
C GLU A 21 -1.62 26.40 26.10
N ALA A 22 -1.93 25.27 25.46
CA ALA A 22 -2.44 24.09 26.15
C ALA A 22 -1.34 23.23 26.79
N ASP A 23 -0.23 23.02 26.08
CA ASP A 23 0.94 22.26 26.55
C ASP A 23 2.15 22.63 25.69
N GLU A 24 2.98 23.51 26.19
CA GLU A 24 4.13 24.07 25.46
C GLU A 24 5.17 22.98 25.14
N GLU A 25 5.52 22.16 26.11
CA GLU A 25 6.59 21.17 25.97
C GLU A 25 6.24 20.07 24.96
N ARG A 26 5.04 19.48 25.08
CA ARG A 26 4.57 18.45 24.14
C ARG A 26 4.37 19.02 22.74
N THR A 27 3.80 20.23 22.62
CA THR A 27 3.60 20.90 21.34
C THR A 27 4.92 21.17 20.64
N HIS A 28 5.93 21.67 21.37
CA HIS A 28 7.25 21.90 20.80
C HIS A 28 7.93 20.58 20.36
N HIS A 29 7.81 19.52 21.13
CA HIS A 29 8.32 18.20 20.79
C HIS A 29 7.65 17.64 19.52
N ALA A 30 6.31 17.75 19.43
CA ALA A 30 5.53 17.35 18.26
C ALA A 30 5.93 18.14 17.01
N LEU A 31 6.09 19.48 17.13
CA LEU A 31 6.54 20.31 16.00
C LEU A 31 7.91 19.90 15.48
N ARG A 32 8.88 19.64 16.37
CA ARG A 32 10.20 19.17 15.96
C ARG A 32 10.14 17.84 15.22
N ALA A 33 9.31 16.91 15.66
CA ALA A 33 9.08 15.64 14.98
C ALA A 33 8.48 15.84 13.56
N CYS A 34 7.50 16.76 13.43
CA CYS A 34 6.94 17.14 12.13
C CYS A 34 7.97 17.79 11.22
N HIS A 35 8.73 18.75 11.70
CA HIS A 35 9.78 19.42 10.93
C HIS A 35 10.87 18.44 10.46
N SER A 36 11.25 17.48 11.29
CA SER A 36 12.22 16.43 10.91
C SER A 36 11.66 15.54 9.78
N ALA A 37 10.38 15.19 9.85
CA ALA A 37 9.70 14.42 8.81
C ALA A 37 9.63 15.21 7.49
N ILE A 38 9.17 16.47 7.56
CA ILE A 38 9.11 17.36 6.40
C ILE A 38 10.48 17.48 5.75
N ALA A 39 11.55 17.70 6.54
CA ALA A 39 12.91 17.81 6.02
C ALA A 39 13.37 16.53 5.29
N GLY A 40 13.08 15.36 5.87
CA GLY A 40 13.41 14.08 5.23
C GLY A 40 12.69 13.87 3.91
N LEU A 41 11.39 14.22 3.85
CA LEU A 41 10.58 14.09 2.65
C LEU A 41 10.93 15.10 1.57
N VAL A 42 11.22 16.36 1.95
CA VAL A 42 11.75 17.37 1.04
C VAL A 42 13.06 16.90 0.39
N ALA A 43 14.01 16.38 1.19
CA ALA A 43 15.29 15.86 0.67
C ALA A 43 15.08 14.63 -0.23
N LYS A 44 14.18 13.71 0.12
CA LYS A 44 13.82 12.53 -0.69
C LYS A 44 13.36 12.91 -2.10
N HIS A 45 12.62 14.02 -2.24
CA HIS A 45 12.14 14.55 -3.50
C HIS A 45 13.07 15.60 -4.13
N SER A 46 14.38 15.56 -3.78
CA SER A 46 15.40 16.45 -4.32
C SER A 46 15.12 17.94 -4.08
N GLY A 47 14.39 18.25 -3.02
CA GLY A 47 14.16 19.61 -2.54
C GLY A 47 15.17 20.02 -1.47
N ARG A 48 15.17 21.30 -1.13
CA ARG A 48 16.01 21.89 -0.10
C ARG A 48 15.20 22.86 0.77
N ILE A 49 15.28 22.73 2.08
CA ILE A 49 14.75 23.74 3.00
C ILE A 49 15.68 24.95 2.97
N PHE A 50 15.12 26.13 2.76
CA PHE A 50 15.88 27.39 2.78
C PHE A 50 15.43 28.37 3.87
N GLY A 51 14.31 28.09 4.54
CA GLY A 51 13.79 28.88 5.65
C GLY A 51 12.93 28.05 6.59
N ALA A 52 13.08 28.31 7.89
CA ALA A 52 12.18 27.80 8.93
C ALA A 52 12.06 28.91 10.00
N ALA A 53 10.85 29.30 10.33
CA ALA A 53 10.59 30.33 11.33
C ALA A 53 9.32 29.96 12.13
N GLY A 54 9.50 29.68 13.41
CA GLY A 54 8.41 29.19 14.26
C GLY A 54 7.91 27.84 13.78
N ASP A 55 6.63 27.76 13.43
CA ASP A 55 5.95 26.59 12.91
C ASP A 55 5.96 26.47 11.38
N ALA A 56 6.46 27.50 10.67
CA ALA A 56 6.54 27.54 9.22
C ALA A 56 7.83 26.91 8.67
N VAL A 57 7.71 26.21 7.53
CA VAL A 57 8.81 25.63 6.75
C VAL A 57 8.70 26.10 5.31
N MET A 58 9.83 26.56 4.75
CA MET A 58 9.96 26.94 3.35
C MET A 58 10.98 26.05 2.64
N ALA A 59 10.57 25.43 1.54
CA ALA A 59 11.43 24.58 0.73
C ALA A 59 11.39 24.99 -0.75
N GLU A 60 12.48 24.72 -1.45
CA GLU A 60 12.57 24.88 -2.90
C GLU A 60 12.77 23.54 -3.61
N PHE A 61 12.26 23.47 -4.83
CA PHE A 61 12.41 22.33 -5.73
C PHE A 61 12.76 22.82 -7.14
N ALA A 62 13.46 21.98 -7.89
CA ALA A 62 13.70 22.22 -9.31
C ALA A 62 12.51 21.79 -10.19
N SER A 63 11.64 20.91 -9.68
CA SER A 63 10.54 20.29 -10.41
C SER A 63 9.19 20.51 -9.71
N PRO A 64 8.17 21.06 -10.39
CA PRO A 64 6.81 21.15 -9.86
C PRO A 64 6.23 19.76 -9.51
N VAL A 65 6.56 18.74 -10.28
CA VAL A 65 6.11 17.36 -10.06
C VAL A 65 6.64 16.83 -8.73
N GLU A 66 7.93 17.03 -8.45
CA GLU A 66 8.53 16.56 -7.20
C GLU A 66 8.05 17.38 -6.00
N ALA A 67 7.80 18.68 -6.15
CA ALA A 67 7.23 19.52 -5.10
C ALA A 67 5.82 19.04 -4.69
N VAL A 68 4.94 18.73 -5.66
CA VAL A 68 3.59 18.24 -5.38
C VAL A 68 3.64 16.82 -4.79
N ARG A 69 4.51 15.93 -5.27
CA ARG A 69 4.72 14.61 -4.67
C ARG A 69 5.18 14.71 -3.22
N ALA A 70 6.15 15.58 -2.95
CA ALA A 70 6.62 15.83 -1.59
C ALA A 70 5.48 16.32 -0.68
N ALA A 71 4.69 17.28 -1.16
CA ALA A 71 3.56 17.83 -0.40
C ALA A 71 2.49 16.77 -0.06
N VAL A 72 2.14 15.93 -1.02
CA VAL A 72 1.17 14.83 -0.79
C VAL A 72 1.74 13.82 0.19
N GLU A 73 3.01 13.44 0.06
CA GLU A 73 3.66 12.50 0.97
C GLU A 73 3.83 13.11 2.38
N ILE A 74 4.11 14.41 2.50
CA ILE A 74 4.15 15.13 3.77
C ILE A 74 2.79 15.08 4.45
N GLN A 75 1.70 15.43 3.78
CA GLN A 75 0.37 15.42 4.38
C GLN A 75 -0.02 14.01 4.84
N ASN A 76 0.28 12.98 4.07
CA ASN A 76 -0.01 11.60 4.44
C ASN A 76 0.83 11.14 5.64
N ASP A 77 2.15 11.42 5.65
CA ASP A 77 3.04 11.04 6.76
C ASP A 77 2.63 11.75 8.07
N LEU A 78 2.31 13.05 7.99
CA LEU A 78 1.91 13.83 9.18
C LEU A 78 0.54 13.40 9.72
N ALA A 79 -0.39 12.98 8.85
CA ALA A 79 -1.70 12.47 9.24
C ALA A 79 -1.59 11.14 10.00
N ASP A 80 -0.66 10.26 9.58
CA ASP A 80 -0.47 8.93 10.16
C ASP A 80 0.51 8.93 11.36
N ARG A 81 1.17 10.06 11.63
CA ARG A 81 2.22 10.14 12.65
C ARG A 81 1.64 10.18 14.06
N PRO A 82 2.00 9.23 14.93
CA PRO A 82 1.64 9.31 16.34
C PRO A 82 2.41 10.45 16.99
N LEU A 83 1.70 11.52 17.36
CA LEU A 83 2.24 12.64 18.10
C LEU A 83 1.76 12.58 19.56
N ASP A 84 2.65 12.83 20.49
CA ASP A 84 2.30 12.96 21.91
C ASP A 84 1.66 14.35 22.16
N LEU A 85 0.41 14.48 21.75
CA LEU A 85 -0.43 15.67 21.96
C LEU A 85 -1.59 15.33 22.89
N PRO A 86 -2.17 16.32 23.60
CA PRO A 86 -3.37 16.10 24.41
C PRO A 86 -4.49 15.43 23.62
N GLU A 87 -5.30 14.59 24.29
CA GLU A 87 -6.35 13.78 23.67
C GLU A 87 -7.26 14.58 22.70
N GLY A 88 -7.44 14.04 21.49
CA GLY A 88 -8.27 14.62 20.43
C GLY A 88 -7.62 15.76 19.64
N ARG A 89 -6.35 16.11 19.89
CA ARG A 89 -5.64 17.15 19.15
C ARG A 89 -4.68 16.55 18.13
N GLN A 90 -4.62 17.18 16.96
CA GLN A 90 -3.72 16.84 15.86
C GLN A 90 -2.93 18.08 15.44
N MET A 91 -1.68 17.91 15.05
CA MET A 91 -0.89 18.97 14.44
C MET A 91 -1.00 18.85 12.92
N LEU A 92 -1.94 19.59 12.36
CA LEU A 92 -2.20 19.64 10.91
C LEU A 92 -1.38 20.76 10.29
N PHE A 93 -0.91 20.53 9.07
CA PHE A 93 -0.22 21.55 8.28
C PHE A 93 -1.06 21.96 7.08
N ARG A 94 -0.92 23.23 6.67
CA ARG A 94 -1.36 23.73 5.36
C ARG A 94 -0.15 23.79 4.47
N ILE A 95 -0.32 23.51 3.18
CA ILE A 95 0.77 23.58 2.21
C ILE A 95 0.35 24.42 1.00
N GLY A 96 1.20 25.36 0.61
CA GLY A 96 1.06 26.16 -0.61
C GLY A 96 2.24 25.94 -1.54
N ILE A 97 2.00 25.76 -2.85
CA ILE A 97 3.07 25.54 -3.84
C ILE A 97 2.92 26.53 -5.00
N ASN A 98 4.01 27.21 -5.33
CA ASN A 98 4.07 28.14 -6.45
C ASN A 98 5.34 27.95 -7.29
N LEU A 99 5.23 28.11 -8.58
CA LEU A 99 6.35 28.25 -9.53
C LEU A 99 6.48 29.72 -9.91
N GLY A 100 7.57 30.35 -9.57
CA GLY A 100 7.79 31.77 -9.82
C GLY A 100 9.23 32.24 -9.69
N ASP A 101 9.45 33.50 -10.03
CA ASP A 101 10.74 34.17 -9.92
C ASP A 101 11.14 34.38 -8.45
N VAL A 102 12.38 34.05 -8.13
CA VAL A 102 12.98 34.24 -6.80
C VAL A 102 14.30 34.98 -6.91
N ILE A 103 14.63 35.71 -5.87
CA ILE A 103 15.93 36.37 -5.67
C ILE A 103 16.73 35.49 -4.72
N VAL A 104 17.94 35.12 -5.13
CA VAL A 104 18.89 34.32 -4.35
C VAL A 104 19.81 35.23 -3.57
N ASP A 105 19.88 35.07 -2.24
CA ASP A 105 20.80 35.73 -1.35
C ASP A 105 21.41 34.69 -0.39
N GLY A 106 22.61 34.24 -0.70
CA GLY A 106 23.23 33.12 -0.02
C GLY A 106 22.38 31.85 -0.10
N ASN A 107 21.96 31.34 1.06
CA ASN A 107 21.11 30.18 1.15
C ASN A 107 19.60 30.51 1.20
N LEU A 108 19.23 31.77 1.26
CA LEU A 108 17.85 32.25 1.39
C LEU A 108 17.27 32.64 0.03
N LEU A 109 15.96 32.53 -0.09
CA LEU A 109 15.19 32.93 -1.25
C LEU A 109 14.16 33.98 -0.86
N TYR A 110 14.01 34.99 -1.69
CA TYR A 110 13.07 36.10 -1.52
C TYR A 110 12.30 36.37 -2.80
N GLY A 111 11.26 37.20 -2.70
CA GLY A 111 10.53 37.72 -3.84
C GLY A 111 9.08 37.26 -3.93
N ASP A 112 8.41 37.69 -5.02
CA ASP A 112 6.98 37.44 -5.19
C ASP A 112 6.66 35.94 -5.29
N GLY A 113 7.58 35.13 -5.84
CA GLY A 113 7.41 33.69 -5.91
C GLY A 113 7.28 33.02 -4.53
N VAL A 114 8.09 33.46 -3.55
CA VAL A 114 8.08 32.99 -2.16
C VAL A 114 6.81 33.48 -1.45
N ASN A 115 6.52 34.78 -1.61
CA ASN A 115 5.33 35.39 -0.98
C ASN A 115 4.04 34.72 -1.47
N LEU A 116 3.96 34.38 -2.75
CA LEU A 116 2.76 33.71 -3.30
C LEU A 116 2.60 32.30 -2.74
N ALA A 117 3.67 31.52 -2.59
CA ALA A 117 3.58 30.20 -1.97
C ALA A 117 3.02 30.28 -0.54
N ALA A 118 3.46 31.23 0.28
CA ALA A 118 2.91 31.47 1.61
C ALA A 118 1.44 31.92 1.60
N ARG A 119 0.99 32.64 0.56
CA ARG A 119 -0.44 33.00 0.42
C ARG A 119 -1.30 31.84 0.01
N LEU A 120 -0.79 30.95 -0.85
CA LEU A 120 -1.47 29.72 -1.25
C LEU A 120 -1.59 28.74 -0.06
N GLU A 121 -0.57 28.70 0.79
CA GLU A 121 -0.62 27.95 2.04
C GLU A 121 -1.80 28.41 2.91
N ALA A 122 -1.94 29.71 3.13
CA ALA A 122 -3.03 30.29 3.93
C ALA A 122 -4.45 30.02 3.36
N LEU A 123 -4.57 29.72 2.05
CA LEU A 123 -5.83 29.34 1.40
C LEU A 123 -6.13 27.85 1.52
N ALA A 124 -5.17 27.03 1.88
CA ALA A 124 -5.37 25.60 2.04
C ALA A 124 -6.20 25.29 3.30
N ASP A 125 -7.03 24.27 3.20
CA ASP A 125 -7.70 23.70 4.38
C ASP A 125 -6.66 23.04 5.30
N PRO A 126 -6.94 22.88 6.60
CA PRO A 126 -6.11 22.07 7.49
C PRO A 126 -5.86 20.67 6.92
N GLY A 127 -4.58 20.28 6.77
CA GLY A 127 -4.18 19.04 6.09
C GLY A 127 -4.28 19.09 4.56
N GLY A 128 -4.55 20.26 3.97
CA GLY A 128 -4.72 20.45 2.54
C GLY A 128 -3.51 21.04 1.82
N ILE A 129 -3.58 21.05 0.48
CA ILE A 129 -2.55 21.61 -0.41
C ILE A 129 -3.22 22.51 -1.45
N CYS A 130 -2.75 23.75 -1.58
CA CYS A 130 -3.12 24.66 -2.66
C CYS A 130 -1.94 24.92 -3.59
N ILE A 131 -2.17 24.94 -4.90
CA ILE A 131 -1.16 25.19 -5.91
C ILE A 131 -1.58 26.32 -6.85
N SER A 132 -0.62 27.08 -7.39
CA SER A 132 -0.88 28.05 -8.44
C SER A 132 -1.19 27.37 -9.78
N ALA A 133 -1.89 28.11 -10.70
CA ALA A 133 -2.14 27.65 -12.07
C ALA A 133 -0.85 27.21 -12.79
N ASN A 134 0.25 27.94 -12.62
CA ASN A 134 1.53 27.58 -13.22
C ASN A 134 2.03 26.22 -12.75
N VAL A 135 1.82 25.85 -11.48
CA VAL A 135 2.17 24.51 -10.98
C VAL A 135 1.21 23.48 -11.54
N HIS A 136 -0.11 23.77 -11.55
CA HIS A 136 -1.15 22.89 -12.08
C HIS A 136 -0.85 22.45 -13.51
N GLU A 137 -0.58 23.39 -14.42
CA GLU A 137 -0.25 23.14 -15.83
C GLU A 137 0.92 22.14 -16.00
N HIS A 138 1.87 22.14 -15.06
CA HIS A 138 3.04 21.24 -15.11
C HIS A 138 2.79 19.85 -14.54
N VAL A 139 1.74 19.64 -13.72
CA VAL A 139 1.51 18.40 -12.97
C VAL A 139 0.26 17.66 -13.39
N GLU A 140 -0.74 18.32 -13.96
CA GLU A 140 -2.07 17.78 -14.29
C GLU A 140 -1.99 16.43 -15.05
N GLN A 141 -1.16 16.37 -16.10
CA GLN A 141 -1.02 15.17 -16.93
C GLN A 141 0.09 14.20 -16.46
N LYS A 142 0.84 14.56 -15.39
CA LYS A 142 2.00 13.81 -14.96
C LYS A 142 1.79 13.08 -13.62
N LEU A 143 0.80 13.53 -12.86
CA LEU A 143 0.47 12.94 -11.56
C LEU A 143 -0.94 12.36 -11.59
N PRO A 144 -1.15 11.16 -11.06
CA PRO A 144 -2.49 10.56 -10.92
C PRO A 144 -3.21 11.17 -9.71
N LEU A 145 -3.42 12.48 -9.72
CA LEU A 145 -4.07 13.26 -8.67
C LEU A 145 -5.26 14.00 -9.26
N GLU A 146 -6.29 14.17 -8.46
CA GLU A 146 -7.41 15.03 -8.79
C GLU A 146 -7.14 16.45 -8.30
N PHE A 147 -7.52 17.44 -9.11
CA PHE A 147 -7.38 18.84 -8.79
C PHE A 147 -8.75 19.51 -8.83
N SER A 148 -9.07 20.29 -7.79
CA SER A 148 -10.28 21.11 -7.76
C SER A 148 -9.91 22.55 -8.06
N ASP A 149 -10.51 23.12 -9.09
CA ASP A 149 -10.41 24.55 -9.38
C ASP A 149 -11.18 25.33 -8.31
N ILE A 150 -10.48 26.15 -7.53
CA ILE A 150 -11.09 27.01 -6.52
C ILE A 150 -11.16 28.48 -6.95
N GLY A 151 -10.84 28.77 -8.22
CA GLY A 151 -11.02 30.05 -8.86
C GLY A 151 -9.92 31.06 -8.63
N HIS A 152 -10.23 32.32 -8.88
CA HIS A 152 -9.29 33.43 -8.75
C HIS A 152 -9.39 34.08 -7.37
N HIS A 153 -8.26 34.16 -6.70
CA HIS A 153 -8.16 34.77 -5.37
C HIS A 153 -7.32 36.04 -5.39
N THR A 154 -7.87 37.13 -4.80
CA THR A 154 -7.10 38.33 -4.53
C THR A 154 -6.29 38.13 -3.26
N VAL A 155 -4.96 38.12 -3.39
CA VAL A 155 -4.06 37.90 -2.25
C VAL A 155 -3.31 39.21 -1.91
N LYS A 156 -3.02 39.40 -0.63
CA LYS A 156 -2.41 40.64 -0.11
C LYS A 156 -1.08 40.91 -0.80
N ASN A 157 -0.88 42.15 -1.28
CA ASN A 157 0.33 42.63 -1.95
C ASN A 157 0.64 41.99 -3.31
N ILE A 158 -0.33 41.36 -3.97
CA ILE A 158 -0.21 40.87 -5.37
C ILE A 158 -1.28 41.60 -6.21
N ALA A 159 -0.83 42.33 -7.24
CA ALA A 159 -1.69 43.20 -8.01
C ALA A 159 -2.74 42.50 -8.87
N LYS A 160 -2.47 41.24 -9.27
CA LYS A 160 -3.39 40.46 -10.12
C LYS A 160 -3.97 39.29 -9.31
N PRO A 161 -5.28 38.99 -9.50
CA PRO A 161 -5.84 37.74 -8.92
C PRO A 161 -5.07 36.52 -9.38
N VAL A 162 -4.83 35.61 -8.45
CA VAL A 162 -4.13 34.34 -8.69
C VAL A 162 -5.14 33.24 -8.84
N HIS A 163 -5.04 32.46 -9.91
CA HIS A 163 -5.86 31.27 -10.11
C HIS A 163 -5.27 30.11 -9.32
N VAL A 164 -6.09 29.49 -8.48
CA VAL A 164 -5.68 28.51 -7.46
C VAL A 164 -6.40 27.20 -7.66
N TYR A 165 -5.66 26.12 -7.53
CA TYR A 165 -6.17 24.75 -7.51
C TYR A 165 -5.89 24.11 -6.16
N ARG A 166 -6.87 23.36 -5.66
CA ARG A 166 -6.67 22.47 -4.53
C ARG A 166 -6.23 21.11 -5.06
N VAL A 167 -5.17 20.58 -4.50
CA VAL A 167 -4.80 19.18 -4.71
C VAL A 167 -5.72 18.35 -3.82
N ASN A 168 -6.56 17.53 -4.43
CA ASN A 168 -7.33 16.55 -3.69
C ASN A 168 -6.34 15.47 -3.22
N VAL A 169 -5.68 15.75 -2.11
CA VAL A 169 -5.03 14.68 -1.34
C VAL A 169 -6.19 13.76 -1.02
N GLN A 170 -6.27 12.61 -1.68
CA GLN A 170 -7.14 11.58 -1.15
C GLN A 170 -6.69 11.46 0.29
N LYS A 171 -7.51 11.97 1.22
CA LYS A 171 -7.34 11.63 2.62
C LYS A 171 -7.32 10.12 2.57
N THR A 172 -6.15 9.54 2.76
CA THR A 172 -6.11 8.14 3.15
C THR A 172 -7.02 8.14 4.34
N ASP A 173 -8.25 7.60 4.15
CA ASP A 173 -9.20 7.52 5.25
C ASP A 173 -8.39 6.89 6.37
N GLN A 174 -8.11 7.66 7.44
CA GLN A 174 -7.20 7.21 8.50
C GLN A 174 -7.63 5.83 9.01
N ASN A 175 -8.91 5.54 8.75
CA ASN A 175 -9.55 4.29 9.08
C ASN A 175 -9.58 3.29 7.90
N LEU A 176 -9.19 3.68 6.69
CA LEU A 176 -9.13 2.75 5.56
C LEU A 176 -7.80 2.00 5.57
N LEU A 177 -7.88 0.70 5.79
CA LEU A 177 -6.77 -0.24 5.63
C LEU A 177 -6.80 -0.82 4.21
N SER A 178 -5.86 -0.42 3.37
CA SER A 178 -5.73 -0.93 2.01
C SER A 178 -4.84 -2.16 1.99
N VAL A 179 -5.43 -3.31 1.72
CA VAL A 179 -4.78 -4.62 1.70
C VAL A 179 -4.67 -5.12 0.27
N THR A 180 -3.47 -5.54 -0.16
CA THR A 180 -3.31 -6.29 -1.41
C THR A 180 -2.87 -7.71 -1.11
N SER A 181 -3.36 -8.69 -1.85
CA SER A 181 -3.03 -10.10 -1.60
C SER A 181 -2.92 -10.87 -2.90
N VAL A 182 -2.14 -11.95 -2.89
CA VAL A 182 -2.22 -12.96 -3.95
C VAL A 182 -3.63 -13.55 -3.99
N GLU A 183 -4.15 -13.76 -5.20
CA GLU A 183 -5.58 -14.02 -5.46
C GLU A 183 -6.15 -15.18 -4.64
N THR A 184 -5.48 -16.33 -4.63
CA THR A 184 -5.98 -17.51 -3.91
C THR A 184 -6.06 -17.29 -2.40
N PHE A 185 -5.06 -16.65 -1.81
CA PHE A 185 -5.09 -16.30 -0.38
C PHE A 185 -6.19 -15.29 -0.08
N ALA A 186 -6.33 -14.26 -0.93
CA ALA A 186 -7.40 -13.26 -0.78
C ALA A 186 -8.78 -13.91 -0.75
N THR A 187 -9.08 -14.76 -1.75
CA THR A 187 -10.44 -15.29 -1.97
C THR A 187 -10.79 -16.45 -1.04
N HIS A 188 -9.86 -17.36 -0.75
CA HIS A 188 -10.15 -18.59 -0.01
C HIS A 188 -9.83 -18.51 1.48
N TRP A 189 -8.90 -17.63 1.86
CA TRP A 189 -8.49 -17.56 3.26
C TRP A 189 -8.85 -16.22 3.92
N LEU A 190 -8.50 -15.08 3.31
CA LEU A 190 -8.63 -13.77 3.94
C LEU A 190 -10.07 -13.24 3.90
N ALA A 191 -10.69 -13.16 2.72
CA ALA A 191 -12.03 -12.59 2.56
C ALA A 191 -13.09 -13.26 3.45
N PRO A 192 -13.13 -14.62 3.61
CA PRO A 192 -14.09 -15.25 4.51
C PRO A 192 -13.90 -14.89 5.99
N ARG A 193 -12.75 -14.34 6.38
CA ARG A 193 -12.40 -13.99 7.78
C ARG A 193 -12.48 -12.50 8.07
N LEU A 194 -12.51 -11.63 7.06
CA LEU A 194 -12.50 -10.17 7.24
C LEU A 194 -13.68 -9.64 8.06
N ALA A 195 -14.83 -10.31 8.03
CA ALA A 195 -15.98 -9.92 8.86
C ALA A 195 -15.64 -9.99 10.37
N MET A 196 -14.80 -10.95 10.79
CA MET A 196 -14.34 -11.07 12.18
C MET A 196 -13.42 -9.92 12.55
N PHE A 197 -12.53 -9.53 11.64
CA PHE A 197 -11.69 -8.34 11.84
C PHE A 197 -12.54 -7.07 11.98
N GLN A 198 -13.52 -6.89 11.09
CA GLN A 198 -14.41 -5.73 11.11
C GLN A 198 -15.22 -5.62 12.41
N LEU A 199 -15.65 -6.76 12.97
CA LEU A 199 -16.35 -6.80 14.27
C LEU A 199 -15.42 -6.43 15.43
N ALA A 200 -14.17 -6.88 15.41
CA ALA A 200 -13.17 -6.56 16.44
C ALA A 200 -12.66 -5.11 16.34
N HIS A 201 -12.64 -4.54 15.14
CA HIS A 201 -12.13 -3.20 14.85
C HIS A 201 -13.11 -2.37 14.01
N PRO A 202 -14.29 -2.00 14.57
CA PRO A 202 -15.38 -1.37 13.82
C PRO A 202 -15.01 0.01 13.23
N ALA A 203 -13.98 0.65 13.76
CA ALA A 203 -13.48 1.93 13.25
C ALA A 203 -12.60 1.76 11.99
N ILE A 204 -12.12 0.54 11.66
CA ILE A 204 -11.21 0.34 10.53
C ILE A 204 -12.00 -0.23 9.35
N THR A 205 -12.08 0.53 8.26
CA THR A 205 -12.63 0.05 6.98
C THR A 205 -11.54 -0.70 6.21
N VAL A 206 -11.82 -1.88 5.68
CA VAL A 206 -10.85 -2.66 4.91
C VAL A 206 -11.19 -2.64 3.42
N ARG A 207 -10.22 -2.27 2.58
CA ARG A 207 -10.26 -2.49 1.14
C ARG A 207 -9.29 -3.62 0.80
N LEU A 208 -9.80 -4.69 0.19
CA LEU A 208 -9.00 -5.84 -0.24
C LEU A 208 -8.92 -5.91 -1.75
N ASP A 209 -7.71 -5.86 -2.29
CA ASP A 209 -7.42 -6.00 -3.72
C ASP A 209 -6.62 -7.29 -3.97
N ALA A 210 -7.14 -8.17 -4.83
CA ALA A 210 -6.48 -9.41 -5.21
C ALA A 210 -5.63 -9.19 -6.47
N MET A 211 -4.29 -9.32 -6.35
CA MET A 211 -3.35 -9.06 -7.44
C MET A 211 -2.23 -10.09 -7.47
N GLY A 212 -2.07 -10.77 -8.60
CA GLY A 212 -0.98 -11.75 -8.83
C GLY A 212 0.39 -11.12 -9.17
N ARG A 213 0.46 -9.81 -9.45
CA ARG A 213 1.70 -9.11 -9.79
C ARG A 213 2.45 -8.59 -8.56
N VAL A 214 3.75 -8.35 -8.75
CA VAL A 214 4.53 -7.61 -7.75
C VAL A 214 4.04 -6.17 -7.71
N VAL A 215 3.78 -5.68 -6.51
CA VAL A 215 3.22 -4.34 -6.23
C VAL A 215 4.20 -3.58 -5.35
N ASP A 216 4.52 -2.35 -5.71
CA ASP A 216 5.15 -1.39 -4.81
C ASP A 216 4.07 -0.82 -3.89
N LEU A 217 4.00 -1.35 -2.65
CA LEU A 217 2.94 -0.99 -1.70
C LEU A 217 2.83 0.51 -1.48
N ALA A 218 3.99 1.17 -1.30
CA ALA A 218 4.03 2.59 -1.00
C ALA A 218 3.58 3.46 -2.18
N ARG A 219 4.00 3.09 -3.39
CA ARG A 219 3.71 3.84 -4.61
C ARG A 219 2.27 3.65 -5.07
N GLU A 220 1.70 2.48 -4.82
CA GLU A 220 0.35 2.12 -5.27
C GLU A 220 -0.73 2.30 -4.18
N GLY A 221 -0.36 2.88 -3.03
CA GLY A 221 -1.32 3.25 -1.98
C GLY A 221 -1.85 2.08 -1.16
N PHE A 222 -1.06 1.00 -1.01
CA PHE A 222 -1.40 -0.11 -0.13
C PHE A 222 -0.68 0.01 1.21
N ASP A 223 -1.41 -0.22 2.29
CA ASP A 223 -0.85 -0.25 3.64
C ASP A 223 -0.11 -1.55 3.92
N VAL A 224 -0.72 -2.69 3.52
CA VAL A 224 -0.18 -4.02 3.74
C VAL A 224 -0.36 -4.91 2.51
N GLY A 225 0.47 -5.93 2.39
CA GLY A 225 0.36 -6.95 1.37
C GLY A 225 0.47 -8.37 1.93
N VAL A 226 -0.27 -9.33 1.34
CA VAL A 226 0.02 -10.75 1.53
C VAL A 226 0.72 -11.26 0.27
N ARG A 227 1.92 -11.80 0.44
CA ARG A 227 2.79 -12.24 -0.65
C ARG A 227 3.30 -13.65 -0.41
N SER A 228 3.52 -14.39 -1.49
CA SER A 228 4.23 -15.66 -1.47
C SER A 228 5.71 -15.46 -1.73
N GLY A 229 6.57 -16.19 -1.01
CA GLY A 229 8.01 -16.09 -1.20
C GLY A 229 8.81 -16.61 -0.01
N ARG A 230 10.11 -16.24 0.02
CA ARG A 230 11.07 -16.72 1.02
C ARG A 230 11.30 -15.75 2.20
N GLY A 231 10.49 -14.69 2.30
CA GLY A 231 10.50 -13.76 3.45
C GLY A 231 11.46 -12.58 3.36
N ALA A 232 12.02 -12.30 2.19
CA ALA A 232 12.96 -11.19 2.01
C ALA A 232 12.43 -10.19 0.96
N TRP A 233 12.03 -9.01 1.42
CA TRP A 233 11.65 -7.86 0.59
C TRP A 233 12.36 -6.60 1.10
N PRO A 234 13.28 -6.00 0.34
CA PRO A 234 13.98 -4.79 0.76
C PRO A 234 13.00 -3.66 1.12
N GLY A 235 13.22 -3.03 2.28
CA GLY A 235 12.39 -1.91 2.78
C GLY A 235 11.02 -2.30 3.33
N LEU A 236 10.71 -3.60 3.42
CA LEU A 236 9.47 -4.10 4.01
C LEU A 236 9.75 -4.95 5.27
N LYS A 237 8.90 -4.78 6.27
CA LYS A 237 8.76 -5.77 7.35
C LYS A 237 7.98 -6.96 6.81
N ALA A 238 8.39 -8.17 7.19
CA ALA A 238 7.76 -9.41 6.75
C ALA A 238 7.48 -10.33 7.95
N HIS A 239 6.24 -10.81 8.07
CA HIS A 239 5.81 -11.76 9.08
C HIS A 239 5.26 -13.00 8.41
N MET A 240 5.82 -14.17 8.71
CA MET A 240 5.36 -15.43 8.15
C MET A 240 3.96 -15.75 8.63
N LEU A 241 3.05 -16.04 7.70
CA LEU A 241 1.69 -16.47 7.99
C LEU A 241 1.59 -18.00 7.99
N MET A 242 1.89 -18.64 6.86
CA MET A 242 1.83 -20.08 6.75
C MET A 242 2.78 -20.59 5.66
N PRO A 243 3.35 -21.80 5.81
CA PRO A 243 4.11 -22.44 4.74
C PRO A 243 3.20 -22.81 3.57
N ILE A 244 3.76 -22.81 2.35
CA ILE A 244 3.09 -23.33 1.17
C ILE A 244 3.37 -24.83 1.09
N GLU A 245 2.40 -25.60 1.52
CA GLU A 245 2.39 -27.06 1.50
C GLU A 245 1.28 -27.52 0.55
N PHE A 246 1.56 -28.42 -0.35
CA PHE A 246 0.60 -28.85 -1.35
C PHE A 246 0.52 -30.38 -1.49
N THR A 247 -0.66 -30.84 -1.89
CA THR A 247 -0.98 -32.26 -2.08
C THR A 247 -2.08 -32.41 -3.16
N PRO A 248 -2.27 -33.60 -3.77
CA PRO A 248 -3.29 -33.80 -4.80
C PRO A 248 -4.70 -33.83 -4.26
N PHE A 249 -5.60 -33.11 -4.95
CA PHE A 249 -7.03 -33.08 -4.72
C PHE A 249 -7.83 -33.42 -5.97
N CYS A 250 -8.95 -34.10 -5.79
CA CYS A 250 -9.97 -34.28 -6.84
C CYS A 250 -11.37 -34.09 -6.27
N SER A 251 -12.40 -34.05 -7.16
CA SER A 251 -13.79 -34.11 -6.71
C SER A 251 -14.20 -35.55 -6.37
N PRO A 252 -15.21 -35.73 -5.46
CA PRO A 252 -15.79 -37.03 -5.19
C PRO A 252 -16.34 -37.72 -6.45
N GLN A 253 -16.90 -36.93 -7.36
CA GLN A 253 -17.46 -37.43 -8.63
C GLN A 253 -16.38 -38.01 -9.54
N LEU A 254 -15.21 -37.35 -9.62
CA LEU A 254 -14.07 -37.89 -10.39
C LEU A 254 -13.59 -39.18 -9.76
N LEU A 255 -13.40 -39.22 -8.44
CA LEU A 255 -12.93 -40.40 -7.72
C LEU A 255 -13.89 -41.60 -7.93
N ALA A 256 -15.21 -41.36 -7.87
CA ALA A 256 -16.20 -42.42 -8.13
C ALA A 256 -16.12 -43.00 -9.55
N ARG A 257 -15.76 -42.19 -10.54
CA ARG A 257 -15.58 -42.62 -11.94
C ARG A 257 -14.29 -43.43 -12.17
N VAL A 258 -13.21 -43.03 -11.52
CA VAL A 258 -11.89 -43.65 -11.78
C VAL A 258 -11.58 -44.82 -10.86
N GLY A 259 -12.35 -44.98 -9.78
CA GLY A 259 -12.18 -46.04 -8.81
C GLY A 259 -11.07 -45.74 -7.79
N ASN A 260 -10.66 -46.78 -7.06
CA ASN A 260 -9.64 -46.65 -6.01
C ASN A 260 -8.27 -46.37 -6.61
N LEU A 261 -7.57 -45.39 -6.05
CA LEU A 261 -6.18 -45.06 -6.33
C LEU A 261 -5.31 -45.74 -5.25
N ALA A 262 -4.63 -46.81 -5.62
CA ALA A 262 -3.83 -47.62 -4.70
C ALA A 262 -2.46 -46.97 -4.38
N SER A 263 -1.95 -46.16 -5.32
CA SER A 263 -0.64 -45.53 -5.19
C SER A 263 -0.57 -44.19 -5.91
N PRO A 264 0.40 -43.32 -5.55
CA PRO A 264 0.68 -42.08 -6.27
C PRO A 264 0.89 -42.25 -7.78
N ALA A 265 1.42 -43.40 -8.24
CA ALA A 265 1.62 -43.71 -9.64
C ALA A 265 0.31 -43.77 -10.44
N ASP A 266 -0.80 -44.06 -9.79
CA ASP A 266 -2.11 -44.12 -10.42
C ASP A 266 -2.59 -42.76 -10.94
N LEU A 267 -2.07 -41.66 -10.37
CA LEU A 267 -2.41 -40.30 -10.82
C LEU A 267 -2.01 -40.03 -12.27
N VAL A 268 -0.97 -40.69 -12.78
CA VAL A 268 -0.50 -40.48 -14.16
C VAL A 268 -1.58 -40.82 -15.20
N ARG A 269 -2.57 -41.60 -14.83
CA ARG A 269 -3.71 -41.98 -15.70
C ARG A 269 -4.84 -40.97 -15.72
N LEU A 270 -4.79 -39.98 -14.81
CA LEU A 270 -5.84 -38.99 -14.63
C LEU A 270 -5.50 -37.66 -15.31
N PRO A 271 -6.49 -36.84 -15.63
CA PRO A 271 -6.26 -35.48 -16.06
C PRO A 271 -5.57 -34.68 -14.95
N LEU A 272 -4.27 -34.47 -15.07
CA LEU A 272 -3.51 -33.63 -14.15
C LEU A 272 -3.60 -32.17 -14.61
N LEU A 273 -4.19 -31.32 -13.77
CA LEU A 273 -4.27 -29.89 -14.02
C LEU A 273 -2.93 -29.25 -13.64
N ASP A 274 -2.35 -28.47 -14.56
CA ASP A 274 -1.05 -27.83 -14.35
C ASP A 274 -1.24 -26.40 -13.84
N ASP A 275 -0.51 -26.06 -12.77
CA ASP A 275 -0.43 -24.74 -12.17
C ASP A 275 0.77 -23.92 -12.66
N ARG A 276 1.59 -24.44 -13.62
CA ARG A 276 2.78 -23.82 -14.18
C ARG A 276 3.97 -23.67 -13.20
N GLU A 277 3.84 -24.05 -11.94
CA GLU A 277 4.88 -23.93 -10.90
C GLU A 277 5.81 -25.13 -10.83
N GLY A 278 5.50 -26.18 -11.58
CA GLY A 278 6.29 -27.41 -11.62
C GLY A 278 6.09 -28.30 -10.40
N TRP A 279 5.08 -28.05 -9.60
CA TRP A 279 4.78 -28.77 -8.37
C TRP A 279 4.54 -30.26 -8.57
N TRP A 280 3.93 -30.65 -9.70
CA TRP A 280 3.74 -32.07 -10.02
C TRP A 280 5.06 -32.85 -10.06
N ARG A 281 6.12 -32.26 -10.62
CA ARG A 281 7.44 -32.89 -10.66
C ARG A 281 8.00 -33.04 -9.26
N GLU A 282 7.90 -32.01 -8.45
CA GLU A 282 8.37 -32.03 -7.05
C GLU A 282 7.62 -33.08 -6.24
N TRP A 283 6.27 -33.12 -6.36
CA TRP A 283 5.44 -34.05 -5.62
C TRP A 283 5.70 -35.51 -6.02
N PHE A 284 5.79 -35.83 -7.32
CA PHE A 284 6.11 -37.17 -7.79
C PHE A 284 7.52 -37.61 -7.37
N THR A 285 8.49 -36.69 -7.37
CA THR A 285 9.85 -36.97 -6.89
C THR A 285 9.79 -37.34 -5.39
N LEU A 286 9.04 -36.59 -4.58
CA LEU A 286 8.83 -36.88 -3.17
C LEU A 286 8.10 -38.22 -2.96
N ALA A 287 7.18 -38.58 -3.85
CA ALA A 287 6.49 -39.87 -3.85
C ALA A 287 7.37 -41.05 -4.30
N GLY A 288 8.64 -40.81 -4.63
CA GLY A 288 9.58 -41.84 -5.09
C GLY A 288 9.36 -42.29 -6.54
N ILE A 289 8.65 -41.52 -7.34
CA ILE A 289 8.35 -41.81 -8.73
C ILE A 289 9.27 -40.96 -9.62
N ALA A 290 10.32 -41.57 -10.12
CA ALA A 290 11.22 -40.96 -11.09
C ALA A 290 10.63 -41.04 -12.51
N ASP A 291 11.03 -40.08 -13.38
CA ASP A 291 10.73 -40.03 -14.80
C ASP A 291 9.25 -40.11 -15.20
N VAL A 292 8.38 -39.48 -14.41
CA VAL A 292 6.98 -39.32 -14.80
C VAL A 292 6.90 -38.51 -16.09
N LYS A 293 6.55 -39.16 -17.17
CA LYS A 293 6.11 -38.45 -18.37
C LYS A 293 4.72 -37.87 -18.08
N LEU A 294 4.71 -36.64 -17.62
CA LEU A 294 3.49 -35.85 -17.57
C LEU A 294 3.05 -35.66 -19.02
N THR A 295 2.18 -36.57 -19.48
CA THR A 295 1.56 -36.42 -20.79
C THR A 295 0.74 -35.14 -20.74
N HIS A 296 1.21 -34.16 -21.48
CA HIS A 296 0.48 -32.91 -21.62
C HIS A 296 -0.87 -33.23 -22.26
N TYR A 297 -1.90 -33.35 -21.44
CA TYR A 297 -3.22 -33.16 -21.98
C TYR A 297 -3.25 -31.75 -22.58
N PRO A 298 -3.90 -31.50 -23.72
CA PRO A 298 -4.14 -30.15 -24.21
C PRO A 298 -4.99 -29.46 -23.16
N SER A 299 -4.34 -28.85 -22.19
CA SER A 299 -4.95 -28.46 -20.94
C SER A 299 -5.15 -26.96 -20.96
N VAL A 300 -6.30 -26.57 -20.50
CA VAL A 300 -6.54 -25.21 -20.05
C VAL A 300 -5.47 -24.90 -18.98
N GLN A 301 -4.67 -23.88 -19.21
CA GLN A 301 -3.68 -23.43 -18.24
C GLN A 301 -4.36 -22.48 -17.26
N PHE A 302 -4.31 -22.80 -15.99
CA PHE A 302 -4.80 -21.95 -14.91
C PHE A 302 -3.64 -21.15 -14.33
N ILE A 303 -3.89 -19.86 -14.07
CA ILE A 303 -2.86 -18.95 -13.55
C ILE A 303 -2.90 -18.81 -12.01
N THR A 304 -3.94 -19.31 -11.36
CA THR A 304 -4.10 -19.28 -9.92
C THR A 304 -4.62 -20.60 -9.36
N GLN A 305 -4.28 -20.90 -8.10
CA GLN A 305 -4.84 -22.07 -7.42
C GLN A 305 -6.36 -21.94 -7.16
N ALA A 306 -6.88 -20.71 -7.08
CA ALA A 306 -8.31 -20.48 -7.00
C ALA A 306 -9.05 -21.07 -8.22
N MET A 307 -8.55 -20.80 -9.43
CA MET A 307 -9.11 -21.37 -10.65
C MET A 307 -8.92 -22.89 -10.72
N LEU A 308 -7.76 -23.40 -10.33
CA LEU A 308 -7.50 -24.84 -10.21
C LEU A 308 -8.49 -25.52 -9.27
N GLY A 309 -8.73 -24.94 -8.08
CA GLY A 309 -9.68 -25.46 -7.11
C GLY A 309 -11.11 -25.53 -7.65
N GLN A 310 -11.56 -24.53 -8.43
CA GLN A 310 -12.86 -24.57 -9.10
C GLN A 310 -12.92 -25.67 -10.16
N ALA A 311 -11.88 -25.86 -10.95
CA ALA A 311 -11.80 -26.94 -11.94
C ALA A 311 -11.83 -28.33 -11.28
N VAL A 312 -11.13 -28.50 -10.14
CA VAL A 312 -11.17 -29.71 -9.31
C VAL A 312 -12.59 -29.97 -8.81
N ALA A 313 -13.24 -28.99 -8.20
CA ALA A 313 -14.60 -29.10 -7.67
C ALA A 313 -15.62 -29.44 -8.78
N ALA A 314 -15.41 -28.95 -9.99
CA ALA A 314 -16.20 -29.27 -11.18
C ALA A 314 -15.89 -30.66 -11.78
N GLY A 315 -14.96 -31.43 -11.20
CA GLY A 315 -14.62 -32.78 -11.65
C GLY A 315 -13.79 -32.87 -12.94
N GLN A 316 -13.10 -31.79 -13.30
CA GLN A 316 -12.32 -31.70 -14.52
C GLN A 316 -10.96 -32.42 -14.44
N GLY A 317 -10.43 -32.62 -13.23
CA GLY A 317 -9.15 -33.28 -13.05
C GLY A 317 -8.65 -33.29 -11.63
N VAL A 318 -7.37 -33.59 -11.47
CA VAL A 318 -6.62 -33.60 -10.21
C VAL A 318 -5.66 -32.41 -10.22
N ALA A 319 -5.61 -31.65 -9.14
CA ALA A 319 -4.67 -30.56 -8.98
C ALA A 319 -3.91 -30.65 -7.64
N LEU A 320 -2.70 -30.10 -7.62
CA LEU A 320 -1.96 -29.84 -6.40
C LEU A 320 -2.45 -28.54 -5.79
N LEU A 321 -3.03 -28.60 -4.61
CA LEU A 321 -3.59 -27.46 -3.91
C LEU A 321 -3.03 -27.37 -2.49
N VAL A 322 -3.07 -26.16 -1.91
CA VAL A 322 -2.68 -25.91 -0.52
C VAL A 322 -3.88 -26.19 0.40
N PRO A 323 -3.88 -27.28 1.22
CA PRO A 323 -5.05 -27.73 1.97
C PRO A 323 -5.66 -26.63 2.86
N LYS A 324 -4.83 -25.85 3.53
CA LYS A 324 -5.28 -24.76 4.43
C LYS A 324 -6.12 -23.70 3.72
N LEU A 325 -5.87 -23.43 2.44
CA LEU A 325 -6.65 -22.46 1.67
C LEU A 325 -8.01 -23.03 1.25
N PHE A 326 -8.09 -24.33 1.01
CA PHE A 326 -9.29 -25.01 0.55
C PHE A 326 -10.05 -25.76 1.67
N ALA A 327 -9.70 -25.52 2.93
CA ALA A 327 -10.34 -26.17 4.07
C ALA A 327 -11.89 -26.09 4.06
N PRO A 328 -12.53 -24.98 3.68
CA PRO A 328 -13.99 -24.93 3.55
C PRO A 328 -14.54 -25.84 2.45
N ASP A 329 -13.82 -25.99 1.33
CA ASP A 329 -14.23 -26.87 0.23
C ASP A 329 -14.09 -28.35 0.60
N ILE A 330 -13.03 -28.68 1.33
CA ILE A 330 -12.79 -30.02 1.88
C ILE A 330 -13.88 -30.37 2.89
N ALA A 331 -14.16 -29.48 3.84
CA ALA A 331 -15.18 -29.68 4.86
C ALA A 331 -16.60 -29.81 4.26
N ALA A 332 -16.88 -29.10 3.17
CA ALA A 332 -18.14 -29.19 2.42
C ALA A 332 -18.21 -30.43 1.48
N GLY A 333 -17.17 -31.26 1.44
CA GLY A 333 -17.12 -32.45 0.59
C GLY A 333 -17.06 -32.14 -0.92
N ARG A 334 -16.68 -30.93 -1.33
CA ARG A 334 -16.53 -30.56 -2.74
C ARG A 334 -15.24 -31.11 -3.36
N MET A 335 -14.24 -31.35 -2.54
CA MET A 335 -12.97 -31.96 -2.93
C MET A 335 -12.41 -32.90 -1.87
N ILE A 336 -11.64 -33.85 -2.30
CA ILE A 336 -11.04 -34.90 -1.47
C ILE A 336 -9.52 -34.87 -1.67
N GLN A 337 -8.78 -34.87 -0.58
CA GLN A 337 -7.34 -35.10 -0.59
C GLN A 337 -7.08 -36.58 -0.91
N LEU A 338 -6.24 -36.85 -1.90
CA LEU A 338 -6.04 -38.20 -2.41
C LEU A 338 -4.96 -38.99 -1.65
N PHE A 339 -3.97 -38.30 -1.10
CA PHE A 339 -2.86 -38.92 -0.39
C PHE A 339 -2.43 -38.06 0.81
N ASP A 340 -1.92 -38.67 1.86
CA ASP A 340 -1.37 -37.96 3.02
C ASP A 340 0.02 -37.35 2.76
N LEU A 341 0.61 -37.64 1.60
CA LEU A 341 1.90 -37.10 1.20
C LEU A 341 1.76 -35.61 0.85
N VAL A 342 2.40 -34.76 1.64
CA VAL A 342 2.40 -33.30 1.48
C VAL A 342 3.80 -32.84 1.11
N CYS A 343 3.91 -32.09 0.01
CA CYS A 343 5.16 -31.49 -0.46
C CYS A 343 5.26 -30.04 0.02
N ARG A 344 6.48 -29.59 0.37
CA ARG A 344 6.78 -28.21 0.77
C ARG A 344 7.51 -27.49 -0.34
N SER A 345 6.94 -26.38 -0.82
CA SER A 345 7.56 -25.59 -1.90
C SER A 345 8.83 -24.83 -1.48
N GLY A 346 9.17 -24.80 -0.19
CA GLY A 346 10.22 -23.93 0.35
C GLY A 346 9.85 -22.44 0.42
N SER A 347 8.63 -22.09 0.02
CA SER A 347 8.06 -20.76 0.14
C SER A 347 6.95 -20.73 1.17
N SER A 348 6.58 -19.52 1.62
CA SER A 348 5.49 -19.29 2.59
C SER A 348 4.65 -18.09 2.15
N TYR A 349 3.44 -17.95 2.70
CA TYR A 349 2.69 -16.70 2.67
C TYR A 349 3.17 -15.80 3.79
N TRP A 350 3.33 -14.52 3.47
CA TRP A 350 3.86 -13.50 4.37
C TRP A 350 2.97 -12.27 4.36
N LEU A 351 2.71 -11.71 5.53
CA LEU A 351 2.24 -10.35 5.66
C LEU A 351 3.43 -9.40 5.52
N VAL A 352 3.35 -8.45 4.61
CA VAL A 352 4.40 -7.45 4.37
C VAL A 352 3.83 -6.04 4.40
N TYR A 353 4.61 -5.08 4.92
CA TYR A 353 4.28 -3.66 4.93
C TYR A 353 5.56 -2.81 4.98
N PRO A 354 5.54 -1.55 4.50
CA PRO A 354 6.68 -0.65 4.58
C PRO A 354 7.14 -0.43 6.03
N GLU A 355 8.46 -0.53 6.28
CA GLU A 355 9.02 -0.38 7.64
C GLU A 355 8.58 0.90 8.34
N ARG A 356 8.46 2.00 7.60
CA ARG A 356 8.00 3.30 8.12
C ARG A 356 6.59 3.28 8.72
N TYR A 357 5.76 2.31 8.36
CA TYR A 357 4.38 2.18 8.85
C TYR A 357 4.23 1.19 10.01
N GLU A 358 5.35 0.71 10.58
CA GLU A 358 5.34 -0.25 11.71
C GLU A 358 4.51 0.22 12.91
N ASN A 359 4.47 1.55 13.14
CA ASN A 359 3.75 2.16 14.26
C ASN A 359 2.30 2.57 13.91
N SER A 360 1.83 2.36 12.68
CA SER A 360 0.46 2.64 12.30
C SER A 360 -0.52 1.76 13.06
N ALA A 361 -1.50 2.38 13.74
CA ALA A 361 -2.48 1.68 14.58
C ALA A 361 -3.30 0.65 13.78
N LYS A 362 -3.75 1.01 12.56
CA LYS A 362 -4.54 0.13 11.68
C LYS A 362 -3.73 -1.08 11.19
N ILE A 363 -2.44 -0.88 10.87
CA ILE A 363 -1.54 -1.97 10.43
C ILE A 363 -1.22 -2.89 11.59
N ARG A 364 -0.95 -2.34 12.77
CA ARG A 364 -0.70 -3.14 13.97
C ARG A 364 -1.92 -4.00 14.34
N ALA A 365 -3.11 -3.41 14.36
CA ALA A 365 -4.35 -4.15 14.63
C ALA A 365 -4.56 -5.30 13.64
N PHE A 366 -4.36 -5.04 12.34
CA PHE A 366 -4.50 -6.08 11.31
C PHE A 366 -3.41 -7.15 11.42
N LYS A 367 -2.17 -6.76 11.68
CA LYS A 367 -1.05 -7.70 11.90
C LYS A 367 -1.32 -8.65 13.07
N GLU A 368 -1.70 -8.10 14.22
CA GLU A 368 -2.01 -8.89 15.41
C GLU A 368 -3.14 -9.87 15.12
N TRP A 369 -4.25 -9.36 14.57
CA TRP A 369 -5.41 -10.18 14.21
C TRP A 369 -5.06 -11.30 13.22
N ILE A 370 -4.36 -11.00 12.10
CA ILE A 370 -4.08 -12.03 11.08
C ILE A 370 -3.14 -13.11 11.59
N LEU A 371 -2.17 -12.75 12.44
CA LEU A 371 -1.24 -13.70 13.06
C LEU A 371 -1.93 -14.65 14.05
N GLU A 372 -3.05 -14.25 14.66
CA GLU A 372 -3.85 -15.11 15.54
C GLU A 372 -4.73 -16.10 14.75
N GLN A 373 -4.96 -15.85 13.45
CA GLN A 373 -5.83 -16.69 12.61
C GLN A 373 -5.10 -17.81 11.85
N VAL A 374 -3.76 -17.85 11.86
CA VAL A 374 -2.94 -18.77 11.04
C VAL A 374 -2.38 -19.99 11.80
#